data_94b312ca33d4083d4d16a77a53330598
#
_entry.id   94b312ca33d4083d4d16a77a53330598
#
_cell.length_a   1.000
_cell.length_b   1.000
_cell.length_c   1.000
_cell.angle_alpha   90.00
_cell.angle_beta   90.00
_cell.angle_gamma   90.00
#
_symmetry.space_group_name_H-M   'P 1'
#
loop_
_entity.id
_entity.type
_entity.pdbx_description
1 polymer ?
#
loop_
_entity_poly.entity_id
_entity_poly.type
_entity_poly.pdbx_seq_one_letter_code
_entity_poly.pdbx_strand_id
1 'polypeptide(L)'
;WSTVGRAAIALDPRWRDGNYYEADPGDGPHAGLATARAIAQIHYRSDGSFQSRFGRDLVDKDSLFGLWDRFEVESYLDYHGEKLIHRFDANSYLVLNRAMDTHDLSRGRGSLENAARRIKAKVATASISSDILYPPHQQNEIQKVIQSVGGSCSYEEIEDPNGHDGFLLATAEIGAIFKQLLED
;
A
#
# COMPACT_ATOMS: atom_id res chain seq x y z
N TRP A 1 3.99 2.07 9.62
CA TRP A 1 2.56 1.70 9.51
C TRP A 1 2.36 0.18 9.65
N SER A 2 3.18 -0.64 9.03
CA SER A 2 3.09 -2.11 9.04
C SER A 2 2.93 -2.69 10.45
N THR A 3 3.78 -2.26 11.38
CA THR A 3 3.73 -2.71 12.79
C THR A 3 2.40 -2.34 13.46
N VAL A 4 1.88 -1.13 13.20
CA VAL A 4 0.62 -0.67 13.80
C VAL A 4 -0.57 -1.47 13.27
N GLY A 5 -0.61 -1.75 11.96
CA GLY A 5 -1.63 -2.62 11.36
C GLY A 5 -1.60 -4.05 11.92
N ARG A 6 -0.40 -4.63 12.08
CA ARG A 6 -0.26 -5.95 12.73
C ARG A 6 -0.72 -5.92 14.19
N ALA A 7 -0.39 -4.87 14.93
CA ALA A 7 -0.83 -4.71 16.32
C ALA A 7 -2.36 -4.62 16.44
N ALA A 8 -3.01 -3.91 15.51
CA ALA A 8 -4.47 -3.82 15.50
C ALA A 8 -5.13 -5.21 15.37
N ILE A 9 -4.60 -6.09 14.52
CA ILE A 9 -5.07 -7.47 14.40
C ILE A 9 -4.77 -8.28 15.68
N ALA A 10 -3.55 -8.17 16.22
CA ALA A 10 -3.14 -8.93 17.40
C ALA A 10 -3.90 -8.52 18.67
N LEU A 11 -4.37 -7.28 18.74
CA LEU A 11 -5.18 -6.77 19.86
C LEU A 11 -6.67 -7.14 19.74
N ASP A 12 -7.12 -7.62 18.58
CA ASP A 12 -8.48 -8.11 18.42
C ASP A 12 -8.64 -9.44 19.20
N PRO A 13 -9.48 -9.52 20.23
CA PRO A 13 -9.63 -10.74 21.03
C PRO A 13 -10.12 -11.95 20.23
N ARG A 14 -10.73 -11.73 19.06
CA ARG A 14 -11.19 -12.78 18.15
C ARG A 14 -10.05 -13.34 17.30
N TRP A 15 -8.87 -12.74 17.32
CA TRP A 15 -7.69 -13.29 16.63
C TRP A 15 -7.17 -14.57 17.27
N ARG A 16 -7.27 -14.71 18.62
CA ARG A 16 -6.96 -15.94 19.38
C ARG A 16 -5.55 -16.49 19.04
N ASP A 17 -4.55 -15.63 18.97
CA ASP A 17 -3.18 -15.97 18.55
C ASP A 17 -3.11 -16.72 17.21
N GLY A 18 -4.00 -16.38 16.28
CA GLY A 18 -4.11 -16.99 14.95
C GLY A 18 -5.05 -18.20 14.88
N ASN A 19 -5.63 -18.65 16.00
CA ASN A 19 -6.46 -19.85 16.10
C ASN A 19 -7.97 -19.54 16.03
N TYR A 20 -8.42 -18.92 14.95
CA TYR A 20 -9.83 -18.53 14.78
C TYR A 20 -10.57 -19.26 13.65
N TYR A 21 -9.91 -20.16 12.91
CA TYR A 21 -10.52 -20.84 11.76
C TYR A 21 -11.66 -21.82 12.14
N GLU A 22 -11.66 -22.30 13.37
CA GLU A 22 -12.73 -23.16 13.94
C GLU A 22 -13.89 -22.35 14.53
N ALA A 23 -13.83 -21.02 14.46
CA ALA A 23 -14.89 -20.14 14.98
C ALA A 23 -16.12 -20.14 14.04
N ASP A 24 -17.28 -19.74 14.58
CA ASP A 24 -18.47 -19.56 13.79
C ASP A 24 -18.25 -18.54 12.65
N PRO A 25 -18.94 -18.69 11.52
CA PRO A 25 -18.86 -17.71 10.44
C PRO A 25 -19.13 -16.28 10.94
N GLY A 26 -18.20 -15.37 10.68
CA GLY A 26 -18.28 -13.98 11.14
C GLY A 26 -17.64 -13.72 12.50
N ASP A 27 -17.14 -14.72 13.23
CA ASP A 27 -16.49 -14.58 14.54
C ASP A 27 -14.94 -14.54 14.44
N GLY A 28 -14.39 -14.05 13.34
CA GLY A 28 -12.98 -13.80 13.15
C GLY A 28 -12.53 -12.39 13.59
N PRO A 29 -11.23 -12.07 13.51
CA PRO A 29 -10.65 -10.79 13.93
C PRO A 29 -10.97 -9.65 12.94
N HIS A 30 -12.23 -9.46 12.64
CA HIS A 30 -12.69 -8.53 11.60
C HIS A 30 -12.44 -7.08 11.98
N ALA A 31 -12.63 -6.71 13.26
CA ALA A 31 -12.36 -5.34 13.72
C ALA A 31 -10.88 -4.99 13.61
N GLY A 32 -9.99 -5.89 14.01
CA GLY A 32 -8.55 -5.72 13.87
C GLY A 32 -8.10 -5.61 12.41
N LEU A 33 -8.64 -6.48 11.54
CA LEU A 33 -8.32 -6.47 10.11
C LEU A 33 -8.85 -5.20 9.42
N ALA A 34 -10.07 -4.76 9.74
CA ALA A 34 -10.64 -3.52 9.23
C ALA A 34 -9.82 -2.30 9.65
N THR A 35 -9.41 -2.24 10.93
CA THR A 35 -8.54 -1.18 11.45
C THR A 35 -7.18 -1.18 10.74
N ALA A 36 -6.56 -2.35 10.54
CA ALA A 36 -5.31 -2.47 9.80
C ALA A 36 -5.45 -1.95 8.36
N ARG A 37 -6.58 -2.22 7.70
CA ARG A 37 -6.87 -1.68 6.37
C ARG A 37 -7.05 -0.17 6.38
N ALA A 38 -7.76 0.38 7.36
CA ALA A 38 -7.95 1.83 7.49
C ALA A 38 -6.60 2.55 7.64
N ILE A 39 -5.70 2.01 8.50
CA ILE A 39 -4.33 2.52 8.67
C ILE A 39 -3.57 2.49 7.34
N ALA A 40 -3.63 1.39 6.60
CA ALA A 40 -2.98 1.28 5.29
C ALA A 40 -3.57 2.29 4.29
N GLN A 41 -4.88 2.48 4.30
CA GLN A 41 -5.58 3.38 3.38
C GLN A 41 -5.16 4.85 3.54
N ILE A 42 -4.81 5.27 4.76
CA ILE A 42 -4.26 6.61 5.01
C ILE A 42 -2.94 6.81 4.25
N HIS A 43 -2.11 5.78 4.10
CA HIS A 43 -0.83 5.87 3.41
C HIS A 43 -0.94 5.67 1.88
N TYR A 44 -2.08 5.17 1.39
CA TYR A 44 -2.29 4.99 -0.04
C TYR A 44 -2.72 6.26 -0.76
N ARG A 45 -3.09 7.28 -0.02
CA ARG A 45 -3.51 8.58 -0.56
C ARG A 45 -2.55 9.69 -0.12
N SER A 46 -2.45 10.73 -0.93
CA SER A 46 -1.74 11.94 -0.56
C SER A 46 -2.62 12.85 0.30
N ASP A 47 -2.00 13.78 1.00
CA ASP A 47 -2.68 14.88 1.70
C ASP A 47 -3.60 15.65 0.76
N GLY A 48 -3.10 16.04 -0.42
CA GLY A 48 -3.89 16.76 -1.43
C GLY A 48 -5.12 15.97 -1.90
N SER A 49 -5.00 14.65 -2.05
CA SER A 49 -6.13 13.79 -2.40
C SER A 49 -7.19 13.73 -1.29
N PHE A 50 -6.77 13.61 -0.02
CA PHE A 50 -7.71 13.66 1.11
C PHE A 50 -8.36 15.03 1.23
N GLN A 51 -7.59 16.12 1.13
CA GLN A 51 -8.11 17.46 1.22
C GLN A 51 -9.14 17.77 0.13
N SER A 52 -8.87 17.39 -1.11
CA SER A 52 -9.77 17.63 -2.24
C SER A 52 -11.07 16.83 -2.18
N ARG A 53 -11.02 15.62 -1.59
CA ARG A 53 -12.18 14.72 -1.53
C ARG A 53 -13.06 14.94 -0.33
N PHE A 54 -12.47 15.22 0.82
CA PHE A 54 -13.18 15.20 2.10
C PHE A 54 -13.07 16.53 2.85
N GLY A 55 -11.92 17.21 2.75
CA GLY A 55 -11.68 18.45 3.49
C GLY A 55 -12.03 18.29 4.97
N ARG A 56 -13.01 19.03 5.43
CA ARG A 56 -13.61 18.97 6.77
C ARG A 56 -15.10 18.62 6.74
N ASP A 57 -15.54 17.95 5.71
CA ASP A 57 -16.95 17.63 5.53
C ASP A 57 -17.42 16.63 6.58
N LEU A 58 -18.58 16.92 7.19
CA LEU A 58 -19.24 16.10 8.19
C LEU A 58 -20.30 15.23 7.53
N VAL A 59 -20.46 14.01 8.03
CA VAL A 59 -21.54 13.10 7.63
C VAL A 59 -22.90 13.69 8.01
N ASP A 60 -23.02 14.23 9.24
CA ASP A 60 -24.18 14.99 9.70
C ASP A 60 -23.77 16.44 9.93
N LYS A 61 -24.29 17.34 9.09
CA LYS A 61 -23.94 18.77 9.11
C LYS A 61 -24.49 19.53 10.32
N ASP A 62 -25.47 18.97 10.98
CA ASP A 62 -26.12 19.60 12.14
C ASP A 62 -25.47 19.19 13.47
N SER A 63 -24.52 18.25 13.45
CA SER A 63 -23.80 17.74 14.61
C SER A 63 -22.30 17.95 14.46
N LEU A 64 -21.66 18.66 15.41
CA LEU A 64 -20.23 19.02 15.33
C LEU A 64 -19.46 18.75 16.63
N PHE A 65 -20.12 18.60 17.75
CA PHE A 65 -19.47 18.62 19.07
C PHE A 65 -19.62 17.33 19.88
N GLY A 66 -20.32 16.33 19.35
CA GLY A 66 -20.38 15.01 19.95
C GLY A 66 -19.06 14.25 19.74
N LEU A 67 -18.63 13.49 20.74
CA LEU A 67 -17.39 12.70 20.65
C LEU A 67 -17.37 11.74 19.45
N TRP A 68 -18.55 11.31 19.01
CA TRP A 68 -18.73 10.33 17.93
C TRP A 68 -19.33 10.92 16.66
N ASP A 69 -19.38 12.25 16.58
CA ASP A 69 -19.75 12.91 15.34
C ASP A 69 -18.66 12.68 14.30
N ARG A 70 -19.06 12.39 13.05
CA ARG A 70 -18.18 11.78 12.07
C ARG A 70 -17.88 12.70 10.90
N PHE A 71 -16.65 12.68 10.46
CA PHE A 71 -16.22 13.25 9.19
C PHE A 71 -16.40 12.26 8.03
N GLU A 72 -16.61 12.76 6.82
CA GLU A 72 -16.73 11.94 5.61
C GLU A 72 -15.51 11.03 5.37
N VAL A 73 -14.31 11.47 5.76
CA VAL A 73 -13.09 10.66 5.67
C VAL A 73 -13.17 9.39 6.53
N GLU A 74 -13.88 9.44 7.67
CA GLU A 74 -14.04 8.25 8.54
C GLU A 74 -14.94 7.22 7.87
N SER A 75 -16.02 7.68 7.19
CA SER A 75 -16.88 6.81 6.40
C SER A 75 -16.12 6.12 5.25
N TYR A 76 -15.22 6.85 4.61
CA TYR A 76 -14.33 6.30 3.59
C TYR A 76 -13.39 5.21 4.15
N LEU A 77 -12.78 5.45 5.31
CA LEU A 77 -11.88 4.48 5.94
C LEU A 77 -12.63 3.22 6.38
N ASP A 78 -13.81 3.38 7.00
CA ASP A 78 -14.66 2.26 7.41
C ASP A 78 -15.10 1.43 6.22
N TYR A 79 -15.53 2.05 5.13
CA TYR A 79 -15.88 1.34 3.89
C TYR A 79 -14.75 0.45 3.40
N HIS A 80 -13.51 0.94 3.40
CA HIS A 80 -12.37 0.15 2.97
C HIS A 80 -12.01 -0.96 3.95
N GLY A 81 -12.17 -0.73 5.24
CA GLY A 81 -12.04 -1.76 6.27
C GLY A 81 -13.05 -2.89 6.07
N GLU A 82 -14.32 -2.54 5.99
CA GLU A 82 -15.43 -3.48 5.78
C GLU A 82 -15.26 -4.29 4.49
N LYS A 83 -14.90 -3.63 3.40
CA LYS A 83 -14.65 -4.31 2.13
C LYS A 83 -13.50 -5.34 2.20
N LEU A 84 -12.50 -5.11 3.04
CA LEU A 84 -11.38 -6.04 3.17
C LEU A 84 -11.77 -7.31 3.92
N ILE A 85 -12.52 -7.23 5.00
CA ILE A 85 -12.89 -8.40 5.82
C ILE A 85 -13.68 -9.46 5.05
N HIS A 86 -14.37 -9.05 4.00
CA HIS A 86 -15.14 -9.98 3.15
C HIS A 86 -14.30 -10.72 2.10
N ARG A 87 -13.03 -10.36 1.93
CA ARG A 87 -12.19 -10.91 0.86
C ARG A 87 -10.77 -11.27 1.27
N PHE A 88 -10.41 -11.05 2.54
CA PHE A 88 -9.05 -11.26 2.99
C PHE A 88 -9.01 -11.85 4.39
N ASP A 89 -8.03 -12.71 4.62
CA ASP A 89 -7.80 -13.38 5.89
C ASP A 89 -6.76 -12.62 6.73
N ALA A 90 -6.99 -12.53 8.05
CA ALA A 90 -6.13 -11.76 8.94
C ALA A 90 -4.73 -12.40 9.11
N ASN A 91 -4.63 -13.71 9.22
CA ASN A 91 -3.33 -14.38 9.30
C ASN A 91 -2.53 -14.21 8.01
N SER A 92 -3.20 -14.31 6.86
CA SER A 92 -2.59 -14.03 5.55
C SER A 92 -2.10 -12.59 5.47
N TYR A 93 -2.87 -11.61 5.97
CA TYR A 93 -2.44 -10.21 6.06
C TYR A 93 -1.16 -10.05 6.89
N LEU A 94 -1.10 -10.68 8.07
CA LEU A 94 0.07 -10.64 8.95
C LEU A 94 1.32 -11.21 8.28
N VAL A 95 1.18 -12.39 7.65
CA VAL A 95 2.29 -13.08 6.98
C VAL A 95 2.80 -12.28 5.78
N LEU A 96 1.90 -11.83 4.90
CA LEU A 96 2.29 -11.05 3.71
C LEU A 96 2.89 -9.70 4.09
N ASN A 97 2.32 -9.01 5.06
CA ASN A 97 2.84 -7.75 5.56
C ASN A 97 4.25 -7.94 6.15
N ARG A 98 4.47 -9.01 6.91
CA ARG A 98 5.79 -9.33 7.46
C ARG A 98 6.79 -9.73 6.38
N ALA A 99 6.34 -10.44 5.35
CA ALA A 99 7.18 -10.81 4.21
C ALA A 99 7.68 -9.57 3.47
N MET A 100 6.82 -8.57 3.26
CA MET A 100 7.22 -7.28 2.69
C MET A 100 8.25 -6.56 3.55
N ASP A 101 8.03 -6.46 4.87
CA ASP A 101 8.96 -5.80 5.80
C ASP A 101 10.35 -6.45 5.83
N THR A 102 10.42 -7.76 5.58
CA THR A 102 11.66 -8.54 5.65
C THR A 102 12.25 -8.85 4.29
N HIS A 103 11.62 -8.36 3.21
CA HIS A 103 12.13 -8.57 1.86
C HIS A 103 13.49 -7.89 1.69
N ASP A 104 14.47 -8.67 1.21
CA ASP A 104 15.83 -8.22 0.96
C ASP A 104 16.41 -8.97 -0.24
N LEU A 105 16.60 -8.24 -1.33
CA LEU A 105 17.16 -8.80 -2.57
C LEU A 105 18.60 -9.28 -2.41
N SER A 106 19.36 -8.71 -1.48
CA SER A 106 20.75 -9.08 -1.24
C SER A 106 20.89 -10.40 -0.47
N ARG A 107 19.86 -10.80 0.28
CA ARG A 107 19.89 -11.99 1.14
C ARG A 107 20.21 -13.26 0.36
N GLY A 108 21.30 -13.93 0.73
CA GLY A 108 21.80 -15.12 0.06
C GLY A 108 22.41 -14.86 -1.32
N ARG A 109 22.63 -13.58 -1.70
CA ARG A 109 23.25 -13.20 -2.99
C ARG A 109 24.51 -12.35 -2.82
N GLY A 110 24.91 -12.04 -1.59
CA GLY A 110 26.12 -11.32 -1.21
C GLY A 110 25.97 -9.81 -1.24
N SER A 111 25.35 -9.23 -2.28
CA SER A 111 25.04 -7.79 -2.34
C SER A 111 23.84 -7.50 -3.25
N LEU A 112 23.36 -6.26 -3.21
CA LEU A 112 22.28 -5.78 -4.06
C LEU A 112 22.71 -5.79 -5.54
N GLU A 113 23.95 -5.40 -5.83
CA GLU A 113 24.53 -5.44 -7.18
C GLU A 113 24.63 -6.88 -7.72
N ASN A 114 25.00 -7.84 -6.86
CA ASN A 114 25.01 -9.25 -7.24
C ASN A 114 23.62 -9.79 -7.54
N ALA A 115 22.61 -9.33 -6.81
CA ALA A 115 21.22 -9.64 -7.13
C ALA A 115 20.80 -9.02 -8.47
N ALA A 116 21.12 -7.75 -8.69
CA ALA A 116 20.80 -7.01 -9.93
C ALA A 116 21.47 -7.62 -11.18
N ARG A 117 22.71 -8.15 -11.09
CA ARG A 117 23.39 -8.84 -12.22
C ARG A 117 22.64 -10.07 -12.73
N ARG A 118 21.70 -10.63 -11.94
CA ARG A 118 20.87 -11.76 -12.36
C ARG A 118 19.70 -11.35 -13.26
N ILE A 119 19.33 -10.06 -13.24
CA ILE A 119 18.28 -9.52 -14.10
C ILE A 119 18.81 -9.47 -15.53
N LYS A 120 18.14 -10.17 -16.45
CA LYS A 120 18.49 -10.24 -17.87
C LYS A 120 17.48 -9.51 -18.75
N ALA A 121 16.31 -9.22 -18.20
CA ALA A 121 15.27 -8.49 -18.90
C ALA A 121 15.57 -6.99 -18.92
N LYS A 122 15.00 -6.30 -19.90
CA LYS A 122 14.83 -4.84 -19.82
C LYS A 122 13.87 -4.54 -18.69
N VAL A 123 14.13 -3.49 -17.93
CA VAL A 123 13.33 -3.07 -16.78
C VAL A 123 12.85 -1.64 -17.00
N ALA A 124 11.62 -1.36 -16.63
CA ALA A 124 11.14 -0.01 -16.43
C ALA A 124 10.64 0.11 -14.98
N THR A 125 11.01 1.19 -14.31
CA THR A 125 10.45 1.56 -13.01
C THR A 125 9.72 2.89 -13.16
N ALA A 126 8.58 2.99 -12.45
CA ALA A 126 7.80 4.22 -12.40
C ALA A 126 7.49 4.58 -10.95
N SER A 127 7.35 5.87 -10.69
CA SER A 127 6.88 6.38 -9.41
C SER A 127 5.75 7.38 -9.61
N ILE A 128 4.97 7.59 -8.56
CA ILE A 128 3.99 8.66 -8.48
C ILE A 128 4.58 9.78 -7.62
N SER A 129 4.57 11.02 -8.12
CA SER A 129 5.22 12.17 -7.47
C SER A 129 4.73 12.42 -6.04
N SER A 130 3.47 12.13 -5.73
CA SER A 130 2.85 12.30 -4.42
C SER A 130 2.83 11.03 -3.55
N ASP A 131 3.50 9.93 -3.96
CA ASP A 131 3.53 8.68 -3.21
C ASP A 131 4.43 8.79 -1.97
N ILE A 132 3.80 8.73 -0.79
CA ILE A 132 4.51 8.72 0.50
C ILE A 132 4.82 7.31 1.02
N LEU A 133 4.20 6.28 0.44
CA LEU A 133 4.41 4.88 0.81
C LEU A 133 5.66 4.31 0.16
N TYR A 134 5.81 4.52 -1.15
CA TYR A 134 6.99 4.19 -1.94
C TYR A 134 7.48 5.44 -2.70
N PRO A 135 8.19 6.34 -2.01
CA PRO A 135 8.58 7.63 -2.57
C PRO A 135 9.44 7.50 -3.85
N PRO A 136 9.38 8.49 -4.74
CA PRO A 136 10.09 8.47 -6.04
C PRO A 136 11.56 8.08 -5.97
N HIS A 137 12.28 8.56 -4.94
CA HIS A 137 13.70 8.25 -4.78
C HIS A 137 14.00 6.75 -4.66
N GLN A 138 13.08 5.93 -4.11
CA GLN A 138 13.26 4.48 -3.99
C GLN A 138 13.18 3.79 -5.36
N GLN A 139 12.28 4.22 -6.23
CA GLN A 139 12.19 3.69 -7.60
C GLN A 139 13.40 4.11 -8.44
N ASN A 140 13.88 5.33 -8.25
CA ASN A 140 15.11 5.83 -8.89
C ASN A 140 16.35 5.05 -8.41
N GLU A 141 16.39 4.65 -7.13
CA GLU A 141 17.46 3.80 -6.60
C GLU A 141 17.52 2.44 -7.31
N ILE A 142 16.37 1.81 -7.58
CA ILE A 142 16.30 0.55 -8.33
C ILE A 142 16.95 0.73 -9.71
N GLN A 143 16.60 1.81 -10.44
CA GLN A 143 17.21 2.11 -11.72
C GLN A 143 18.75 2.21 -11.62
N LYS A 144 19.24 3.03 -10.67
CA LYS A 144 20.67 3.25 -10.47
C LYS A 144 21.43 1.95 -10.19
N VAL A 145 20.87 1.08 -9.35
CA VAL A 145 21.48 -0.21 -9.02
C VAL A 145 21.56 -1.11 -10.24
N ILE A 146 20.49 -1.23 -11.02
CA ILE A 146 20.48 -2.06 -12.24
C ILE A 146 21.47 -1.52 -13.26
N GLN A 147 21.50 -0.22 -13.49
CA GLN A 147 22.43 0.42 -14.44
C GLN A 147 23.89 0.30 -13.99
N SER A 148 24.19 0.37 -12.70
CA SER A 148 25.54 0.25 -12.15
C SER A 148 26.21 -1.10 -12.45
N VAL A 149 25.41 -2.12 -12.73
CA VAL A 149 25.90 -3.47 -13.09
C VAL A 149 25.78 -3.77 -14.59
N GLY A 150 25.50 -2.76 -15.42
CA GLY A 150 25.36 -2.88 -16.87
C GLY A 150 23.99 -3.38 -17.34
N GLY A 151 22.99 -3.42 -16.48
CA GLY A 151 21.62 -3.77 -16.84
C GLY A 151 20.87 -2.60 -17.51
N SER A 152 19.83 -2.91 -18.28
CA SER A 152 18.94 -1.92 -18.91
C SER A 152 17.78 -1.61 -17.97
N CYS A 153 17.67 -0.36 -17.54
CA CYS A 153 16.55 0.11 -16.72
C CYS A 153 16.22 1.57 -17.05
N SER A 154 14.98 1.84 -17.40
CA SER A 154 14.42 3.20 -17.47
C SER A 154 13.68 3.56 -16.17
N TYR A 155 13.54 4.85 -15.93
CA TYR A 155 12.76 5.39 -14.81
C TYR A 155 11.94 6.57 -15.29
N GLU A 156 10.67 6.62 -14.85
CA GLU A 156 9.78 7.73 -15.12
C GLU A 156 9.03 8.11 -13.84
N GLU A 157 8.94 9.40 -13.57
CA GLU A 157 8.14 9.96 -12.48
C GLU A 157 6.84 10.54 -13.06
N ILE A 158 5.71 9.98 -12.64
CA ILE A 158 4.39 10.38 -13.08
C ILE A 158 3.85 11.43 -12.10
N GLU A 159 3.56 12.61 -12.61
CA GLU A 159 2.93 13.68 -11.85
C GLU A 159 1.45 13.36 -11.61
N ASP A 160 1.11 12.90 -10.41
CA ASP A 160 -0.25 12.58 -10.01
C ASP A 160 -0.48 12.90 -8.52
N PRO A 161 -1.58 13.58 -8.15
CA PRO A 161 -1.83 13.99 -6.76
C PRO A 161 -2.44 12.88 -5.89
N ASN A 162 -2.71 11.69 -6.42
CA ASN A 162 -3.49 10.67 -5.72
C ASN A 162 -2.71 9.76 -4.75
N GLY A 163 -1.42 10.03 -4.55
CA GLY A 163 -0.57 9.19 -3.70
C GLY A 163 -0.25 7.85 -4.33
N HIS A 164 -0.01 6.83 -3.51
CA HIS A 164 0.31 5.49 -3.98
C HIS A 164 -0.71 4.93 -4.99
N ASP A 165 -2.01 5.14 -4.74
CA ASP A 165 -3.07 4.68 -5.65
C ASP A 165 -3.05 5.40 -7.02
N GLY A 166 -2.24 6.44 -7.19
CA GLY A 166 -2.09 7.17 -8.46
C GLY A 166 -1.71 6.24 -9.62
N PHE A 167 -0.87 5.21 -9.38
CA PHE A 167 -0.50 4.26 -10.45
C PHE A 167 -1.69 3.46 -11.01
N LEU A 168 -2.77 3.33 -10.25
CA LEU A 168 -4.01 2.68 -10.69
C LEU A 168 -4.90 3.64 -11.51
N LEU A 169 -4.66 4.93 -11.41
CA LEU A 169 -5.45 5.99 -12.04
C LEU A 169 -4.76 6.56 -13.28
N ALA A 170 -3.44 6.72 -13.26
CA ALA A 170 -2.60 7.21 -14.36
C ALA A 170 -2.42 6.15 -15.47
N THR A 171 -3.53 5.62 -15.98
CA THR A 171 -3.52 4.46 -16.91
C THR A 171 -2.92 4.79 -18.27
N ALA A 172 -3.00 6.04 -18.72
CA ALA A 172 -2.41 6.47 -19.99
C ALA A 172 -0.89 6.51 -19.91
N GLU A 173 -0.34 7.10 -18.85
CA GLU A 173 1.09 7.22 -18.58
C GLU A 173 1.70 5.83 -18.36
N ILE A 174 1.09 5.00 -17.53
CA ILE A 174 1.51 3.62 -17.30
C ILE A 174 1.45 2.81 -18.61
N GLY A 175 0.40 2.99 -19.40
CA GLY A 175 0.26 2.34 -20.72
C GLY A 175 1.38 2.76 -21.68
N ALA A 176 1.79 4.02 -21.68
CA ALA A 176 2.90 4.52 -22.51
C ALA A 176 4.23 3.87 -22.11
N ILE A 177 4.51 3.76 -20.80
CA ILE A 177 5.71 3.07 -20.29
C ILE A 177 5.74 1.61 -20.74
N PHE A 178 4.64 0.88 -20.63
CA PHE A 178 4.55 -0.51 -21.09
C PHE A 178 4.76 -0.62 -22.60
N LYS A 179 4.16 0.28 -23.37
CA LYS A 179 4.33 0.29 -24.84
C LYS A 179 5.80 0.48 -25.21
N GLN A 180 6.45 1.49 -24.65
CA GLN A 180 7.87 1.75 -24.88
C GLN A 180 8.74 0.54 -24.50
N LEU A 181 8.50 -0.07 -23.34
CA LEU A 181 9.27 -1.23 -22.87
C LEU A 181 9.17 -2.44 -23.81
N LEU A 182 8.04 -2.60 -24.49
CA LEU A 182 7.77 -3.72 -25.39
C LEU A 182 8.24 -3.46 -26.84
N GLU A 183 8.34 -2.20 -27.26
CA GLU A 183 8.77 -1.81 -28.59
C GLU A 183 10.31 -1.69 -28.74
N ASP A 184 11.02 -1.43 -27.63
CA ASP A 184 12.50 -1.36 -27.55
C ASP A 184 13.13 -2.78 -27.41
#